data_61524ba5ce8194ead5763eb3af1093df
#
_entry.id   61524ba5ce8194ead5763eb3af1093df
#
_cell.length_a   1.000
_cell.length_b   1.000
_cell.length_c   1.000
_cell.angle_alpha   90.00
_cell.angle_beta   90.00
_cell.angle_gamma   90.00
#
_symmetry.space_group_name_H-M   'P 1'
#
loop_
_entity.id
_entity.type
_entity.pdbx_description
1 polymer ?
#
loop_
_entity_poly.entity_id
_entity_poly.type
_entity_poly.pdbx_seq_one_letter_code
_entity_poly.pdbx_strand_id
1 'polypeptide(L)'
;MPVTHFDVPDKYRYQNGFSSYHQTEAIEGALPVAANAPQQNSHGLYTEKLSGTSFTSPRTENQQTWLYRILPSASHQTFTTVPPSSTSALDTPTPSFHSEFHVIPNQLRWDPFDLDPQVSWIHSLHLIGGAGDPTMKVGLGIFVYAAGKSMPEKTAFYSADGDFLIVPQHGTLDIQTELGRLLVRPNEICVIPRGIRYRITLHDDEAVRGFILELYEGHFQLPELGPIGSNGLANHRDFQVPVAHFEEDYDNTEHTLYSKFGGNLFSATQNHSPFDVVAWHGLYYPYKYDLGRFNTIGSISYDHPDPSIFTVLTAPSRAHGPGTAVADFVIFPPRWLVAENTFRPPWYHRNTMSEFMSLISGTYDAKGGGKGGFQPAGASLHNTMSGHGPDMQTFEKASTTELKPAKVGEGSMAFMFESCLMMGVTNWGLHTCQKVQENYNEESWRPLKVHFKRPKKEFVVSNEEKDMSSIQDAK
;
A
#
# COMPACT_ATOMS: atom_id res chain seq x y z
N MET A 1 -19.23 4.28 8.15
CA MET A 1 -18.77 3.55 9.35
C MET A 1 -17.74 4.40 10.05
N PRO A 2 -17.64 4.37 11.36
CA PRO A 2 -16.44 4.93 12.00
C PRO A 2 -15.24 4.19 11.40
N VAL A 3 -14.14 4.90 11.26
CA VAL A 3 -12.95 4.34 10.64
C VAL A 3 -12.46 3.16 11.46
N THR A 4 -12.59 3.24 12.79
CA THR A 4 -12.21 2.12 13.64
C THR A 4 -12.95 2.15 14.99
N HIS A 5 -13.09 0.98 15.59
CA HIS A 5 -13.36 0.80 16.99
C HIS A 5 -12.13 0.11 17.59
N PHE A 6 -11.45 0.78 18.51
CA PHE A 6 -10.21 0.28 19.11
C PHE A 6 -10.38 -1.03 19.89
N ASP A 7 -11.60 -1.36 20.24
CA ASP A 7 -12.02 -2.52 21.02
C ASP A 7 -12.76 -3.59 20.23
N VAL A 8 -12.75 -3.50 18.88
CA VAL A 8 -13.37 -4.52 18.04
C VAL A 8 -12.63 -5.85 18.21
N PRO A 9 -13.31 -6.91 18.66
CA PRO A 9 -12.69 -8.23 18.81
C PRO A 9 -12.15 -8.73 17.47
N ASP A 10 -10.99 -9.38 17.51
CA ASP A 10 -10.43 -10.09 16.38
C ASP A 10 -10.60 -11.60 16.55
N LYS A 11 -10.67 -12.32 15.44
CA LYS A 11 -10.75 -13.79 15.39
C LYS A 11 -9.47 -14.45 15.92
N TYR A 12 -8.32 -13.78 15.72
CA TYR A 12 -7.01 -14.32 16.03
C TYR A 12 -6.31 -13.53 17.14
N ARG A 13 -5.34 -14.19 17.74
CA ARG A 13 -4.39 -13.54 18.65
C ARG A 13 -3.16 -13.10 17.87
N TYR A 14 -2.56 -12.00 18.30
CA TYR A 14 -1.38 -11.41 17.68
C TYR A 14 -0.31 -11.08 18.70
N GLN A 15 0.92 -11.01 18.23
CA GLN A 15 1.99 -10.28 18.88
C GLN A 15 1.96 -8.83 18.40
N ASN A 16 2.34 -7.88 19.25
CA ASN A 16 2.35 -6.46 18.89
C ASN A 16 3.78 -5.97 18.71
N GLY A 17 3.99 -5.12 17.73
CA GLY A 17 5.25 -4.41 17.52
C GLY A 17 5.80 -4.52 16.11
N PHE A 18 6.00 -3.38 15.45
CA PHE A 18 6.64 -3.27 14.16
C PHE A 18 8.16 -3.21 14.32
N SER A 19 8.89 -3.87 13.42
CA SER A 19 10.36 -3.96 13.43
C SER A 19 10.95 -4.49 14.76
N SER A 20 10.15 -5.22 15.52
CA SER A 20 10.55 -5.89 16.75
C SER A 20 10.91 -7.34 16.48
N TYR A 21 11.78 -7.89 17.30
CA TYR A 21 12.08 -9.33 17.27
C TYR A 21 10.93 -10.08 17.94
N HIS A 22 10.30 -10.97 17.17
CA HIS A 22 9.23 -11.82 17.66
C HIS A 22 9.65 -13.28 17.73
N GLN A 23 9.04 -14.01 18.64
CA GLN A 23 9.15 -15.46 18.74
C GLN A 23 7.82 -16.04 19.16
N THR A 24 7.48 -17.20 18.60
CA THR A 24 6.22 -17.89 18.89
C THR A 24 6.32 -19.35 18.50
N GLU A 25 5.60 -20.19 19.24
CA GLU A 25 5.48 -21.62 18.99
C GLU A 25 4.02 -22.06 19.15
N ALA A 26 3.57 -22.96 18.28
CA ALA A 26 2.24 -23.57 18.36
C ALA A 26 2.23 -24.84 19.22
N ILE A 27 3.40 -25.46 19.38
CA ILE A 27 3.63 -26.61 20.29
C ILE A 27 4.74 -26.22 21.25
N GLU A 28 4.50 -26.39 22.52
CA GLU A 28 5.47 -26.09 23.58
C GLU A 28 6.80 -26.82 23.36
N GLY A 29 7.90 -26.11 23.45
CA GLY A 29 9.25 -26.63 23.25
C GLY A 29 9.67 -26.84 21.80
N ALA A 30 8.91 -26.33 20.81
CA ALA A 30 9.29 -26.36 19.42
C ALA A 30 10.39 -25.33 19.08
N LEU A 31 10.50 -24.24 19.86
CA LEU A 31 11.57 -23.27 19.73
C LEU A 31 12.86 -23.83 20.38
N PRO A 32 13.99 -23.90 19.66
CA PRO A 32 15.26 -24.31 20.24
C PRO A 32 15.77 -23.31 21.27
N VAL A 33 16.45 -23.80 22.28
CA VAL A 33 17.11 -22.95 23.28
C VAL A 33 18.58 -22.75 22.87
N ALA A 34 19.02 -21.51 22.89
CA ALA A 34 20.41 -21.08 22.68
C ALA A 34 20.96 -21.20 21.23
N ALA A 35 20.60 -22.20 20.47
CA ALA A 35 21.06 -22.38 19.08
C ALA A 35 19.92 -22.23 18.08
N ASN A 36 20.14 -21.52 16.96
CA ASN A 36 19.15 -21.42 15.89
C ASN A 36 19.00 -22.75 15.12
N ALA A 37 20.07 -23.48 14.94
CA ALA A 37 20.08 -24.76 14.22
C ALA A 37 20.81 -25.82 15.06
N PRO A 38 20.16 -26.35 16.09
CA PRO A 38 20.75 -27.49 16.87
C PRO A 38 20.89 -28.71 15.98
N GLN A 39 21.76 -29.65 16.37
CA GLN A 39 21.97 -30.90 15.64
C GLN A 39 20.66 -31.70 15.50
N GLN A 40 19.83 -31.64 16.52
CA GLN A 40 18.48 -32.25 16.55
C GLN A 40 17.50 -31.23 17.13
N ASN A 41 16.43 -30.94 16.41
CA ASN A 41 15.33 -30.13 16.94
C ASN A 41 14.38 -31.02 17.77
N SER A 42 13.71 -30.38 18.70
CA SER A 42 12.54 -30.95 19.35
C SER A 42 11.49 -31.38 18.33
N HIS A 43 10.72 -32.37 18.64
CA HIS A 43 9.63 -32.90 17.79
C HIS A 43 10.07 -33.36 16.39
N GLY A 44 11.36 -33.49 16.10
CA GLY A 44 11.88 -33.89 14.79
C GLY A 44 11.74 -32.84 13.70
N LEU A 45 11.58 -31.57 14.07
CA LEU A 45 11.39 -30.45 13.13
C LEU A 45 12.67 -30.12 12.35
N TYR A 46 12.51 -29.66 11.14
CA TYR A 46 13.60 -29.12 10.34
C TYR A 46 13.79 -27.63 10.61
N THR A 47 15.04 -27.20 10.71
CA THR A 47 15.38 -25.78 10.75
C THR A 47 15.48 -25.23 9.35
N GLU A 48 14.78 -24.12 9.10
CA GLU A 48 14.89 -23.35 7.86
C GLU A 48 15.10 -21.88 8.18
N LYS A 49 15.86 -21.18 7.36
CA LYS A 49 16.08 -19.74 7.48
C LYS A 49 15.46 -19.02 6.29
N LEU A 50 14.52 -18.13 6.56
CA LEU A 50 13.94 -17.21 5.59
C LEU A 50 14.63 -15.84 5.73
N SER A 51 15.26 -15.35 4.67
CA SER A 51 15.98 -14.07 4.66
C SER A 51 15.36 -13.12 3.67
N GLY A 52 14.83 -11.99 4.16
CA GLY A 52 14.30 -10.90 3.35
C GLY A 52 15.37 -9.95 2.82
N THR A 53 16.58 -9.99 3.39
CA THR A 53 17.73 -9.20 3.00
C THR A 53 18.93 -10.09 2.69
N SER A 54 19.95 -9.53 2.05
CA SER A 54 21.24 -10.22 1.89
C SER A 54 21.82 -10.60 3.23
N PHE A 55 22.57 -11.71 3.32
CA PHE A 55 23.23 -12.14 4.56
C PHE A 55 24.21 -11.11 5.11
N THR A 56 24.79 -10.30 4.23
CA THR A 56 25.77 -9.25 4.53
C THR A 56 25.14 -7.88 4.79
N SER A 57 23.80 -7.76 4.80
CA SER A 57 23.15 -6.49 5.14
C SER A 57 23.54 -6.01 6.53
N PRO A 58 23.61 -4.68 6.76
CA PRO A 58 23.89 -4.12 8.07
C PRO A 58 22.94 -4.69 9.14
N ARG A 59 23.41 -4.85 10.36
CA ARG A 59 22.60 -5.44 11.46
C ARG A 59 21.30 -4.69 11.72
N THR A 60 21.26 -3.40 11.49
CA THR A 60 20.09 -2.55 11.66
C THR A 60 19.06 -2.70 10.56
N GLU A 61 19.45 -3.28 9.42
CA GLU A 61 18.61 -3.46 8.24
C GLU A 61 18.35 -4.93 7.93
N ASN A 62 19.11 -5.85 8.54
CA ASN A 62 19.01 -7.29 8.26
C ASN A 62 17.69 -7.84 8.75
N GLN A 63 16.91 -8.39 7.83
CA GLN A 63 15.61 -9.02 8.11
C GLN A 63 15.68 -10.50 7.79
N GLN A 64 15.49 -11.30 8.82
CA GLN A 64 15.52 -12.76 8.74
C GLN A 64 14.64 -13.37 9.80
N THR A 65 14.14 -14.57 9.51
CA THR A 65 13.35 -15.39 10.43
C THR A 65 13.79 -16.84 10.34
N TRP A 66 13.94 -17.48 11.48
CA TRP A 66 14.20 -18.91 11.62
C TRP A 66 12.88 -19.65 11.81
N LEU A 67 12.67 -20.67 11.00
CA LEU A 67 11.48 -21.48 10.93
C LEU A 67 11.80 -22.89 11.40
N TYR A 68 10.91 -23.46 12.20
CA TYR A 68 10.96 -24.85 12.65
C TYR A 68 9.71 -25.52 12.13
N ARG A 69 9.91 -26.37 11.10
CA ARG A 69 8.82 -26.90 10.30
C ARG A 69 8.89 -28.40 10.09
N ILE A 70 7.76 -28.99 9.71
CA ILE A 70 7.62 -30.47 9.57
C ILE A 70 8.44 -30.93 8.37
N LEU A 71 8.39 -30.27 7.23
CA LEU A 71 9.20 -30.57 6.04
C LEU A 71 9.82 -29.29 5.46
N PRO A 72 11.07 -29.32 4.95
CA PRO A 72 11.70 -28.15 4.36
C PRO A 72 10.93 -27.62 3.17
N SER A 73 10.96 -26.29 2.97
CA SER A 73 10.32 -25.63 1.82
C SER A 73 10.84 -26.09 0.46
N ALA A 74 12.00 -26.72 0.41
CA ALA A 74 12.59 -27.32 -0.77
C ALA A 74 11.91 -28.65 -1.20
N SER A 75 11.03 -29.21 -0.38
CA SER A 75 10.38 -30.49 -0.61
C SER A 75 9.15 -30.39 -1.51
N HIS A 76 9.35 -29.89 -2.74
CA HIS A 76 8.33 -29.77 -3.79
C HIS A 76 8.84 -30.27 -5.13
N GLN A 77 7.93 -30.57 -6.07
CA GLN A 77 8.29 -30.89 -7.45
C GLN A 77 8.81 -29.66 -8.19
N THR A 78 9.36 -29.88 -9.38
CA THR A 78 9.85 -28.79 -10.23
C THR A 78 8.73 -27.84 -10.61
N PHE A 79 8.98 -26.54 -10.52
CA PHE A 79 8.06 -25.51 -10.99
C PHE A 79 7.89 -25.56 -12.50
N THR A 80 6.65 -25.42 -12.93
CA THR A 80 6.26 -25.28 -14.34
C THR A 80 5.46 -24.00 -14.53
N THR A 81 5.58 -23.39 -15.70
CA THR A 81 4.81 -22.20 -16.05
C THR A 81 3.31 -22.52 -16.05
N VAL A 82 2.51 -21.69 -15.39
CA VAL A 82 1.05 -21.75 -15.50
C VAL A 82 0.66 -21.09 -16.82
N PRO A 83 0.07 -21.86 -17.79
CA PRO A 83 -0.31 -21.28 -19.07
C PRO A 83 -1.43 -20.26 -18.87
N PRO A 84 -1.53 -19.23 -19.73
CA PRO A 84 -2.68 -18.34 -19.75
C PRO A 84 -3.94 -19.17 -19.98
N SER A 85 -4.97 -18.97 -19.13
CA SER A 85 -6.25 -19.66 -19.28
C SER A 85 -6.91 -19.21 -20.59
N SER A 86 -7.29 -20.16 -21.46
CA SER A 86 -7.79 -19.87 -22.81
C SER A 86 -9.30 -20.13 -22.99
N THR A 87 -10.06 -20.33 -21.91
CA THR A 87 -11.34 -21.02 -22.03
C THR A 87 -12.60 -20.29 -21.58
N SER A 88 -12.62 -18.98 -21.37
CA SER A 88 -13.89 -18.24 -21.43
C SER A 88 -13.70 -16.76 -21.72
N ALA A 89 -14.73 -16.08 -22.23
CA ALA A 89 -14.74 -14.62 -22.43
C ALA A 89 -14.69 -13.83 -21.07
N LEU A 90 -14.73 -14.56 -19.95
CA LEU A 90 -14.55 -14.08 -18.57
C LEU A 90 -13.25 -14.62 -17.95
N ASP A 91 -12.52 -15.49 -18.65
CA ASP A 91 -11.20 -15.94 -18.23
C ASP A 91 -10.22 -14.79 -18.45
N THR A 92 -10.06 -13.99 -17.41
CA THR A 92 -8.89 -13.13 -17.32
C THR A 92 -7.68 -14.02 -17.56
N PRO A 93 -6.88 -13.73 -18.58
CA PRO A 93 -5.65 -14.47 -18.77
C PRO A 93 -4.87 -14.47 -17.48
N THR A 94 -4.20 -15.56 -17.17
CA THR A 94 -3.21 -15.62 -16.06
C THR A 94 -2.49 -14.29 -16.04
N PRO A 95 -2.51 -13.54 -14.91
CA PRO A 95 -2.05 -12.17 -14.92
C PRO A 95 -0.64 -12.14 -15.49
N SER A 96 -0.46 -11.51 -16.63
CA SER A 96 0.86 -11.13 -17.08
C SER A 96 1.27 -10.00 -16.18
N PHE A 97 2.11 -10.31 -15.21
CA PHE A 97 2.73 -9.32 -14.35
C PHE A 97 3.83 -8.54 -15.08
N HIS A 98 4.17 -8.95 -16.28
CA HIS A 98 4.92 -8.21 -17.29
C HIS A 98 3.95 -7.67 -18.32
N SER A 99 3.63 -6.39 -18.22
CA SER A 99 2.95 -5.70 -19.30
C SER A 99 3.77 -4.49 -19.70
N GLU A 100 3.65 -4.12 -20.96
CA GLU A 100 4.16 -2.84 -21.43
C GLU A 100 3.49 -1.71 -20.65
N PHE A 101 4.31 -0.83 -20.09
CA PHE A 101 3.83 0.35 -19.39
C PHE A 101 3.77 1.55 -20.33
N HIS A 102 2.60 2.16 -20.42
CA HIS A 102 2.40 3.43 -21.13
C HIS A 102 2.55 4.58 -20.16
N VAL A 103 3.65 5.32 -20.27
CA VAL A 103 3.90 6.51 -19.45
C VAL A 103 3.17 7.70 -20.05
N ILE A 104 2.20 8.24 -19.31
CA ILE A 104 1.31 9.30 -19.77
C ILE A 104 1.35 10.47 -18.78
N PRO A 105 1.56 11.74 -19.24
CA PRO A 105 1.60 12.89 -18.35
C PRO A 105 0.20 13.38 -17.94
N ASN A 106 -0.87 12.80 -18.50
CA ASN A 106 -2.23 13.20 -18.20
C ASN A 106 -2.64 12.68 -16.81
N GLN A 107 -3.44 13.47 -16.11
CA GLN A 107 -4.14 13.01 -14.93
C GLN A 107 -5.17 11.95 -15.34
N LEU A 108 -5.18 10.83 -14.65
CA LEU A 108 -6.09 9.73 -14.90
C LEU A 108 -7.01 9.53 -13.70
N ARG A 109 -8.24 9.09 -14.00
CA ARG A 109 -9.20 8.63 -13.00
C ARG A 109 -9.95 7.42 -13.52
N TRP A 110 -10.19 6.47 -12.63
CA TRP A 110 -10.98 5.26 -12.88
C TRP A 110 -12.26 5.28 -12.06
N ASP A 111 -13.35 4.89 -12.67
CA ASP A 111 -14.58 4.53 -11.97
C ASP A 111 -14.35 3.32 -11.05
N PRO A 112 -15.24 3.07 -10.06
CA PRO A 112 -15.14 1.90 -9.21
C PRO A 112 -14.99 0.60 -10.00
N PHE A 113 -14.00 -0.22 -9.62
CA PHE A 113 -13.80 -1.54 -10.19
C PHE A 113 -14.91 -2.49 -9.73
N ASP A 114 -15.38 -3.35 -10.62
CA ASP A 114 -16.44 -4.29 -10.30
C ASP A 114 -15.93 -5.45 -9.43
N LEU A 115 -16.83 -6.04 -8.65
CA LEU A 115 -16.59 -7.32 -8.00
C LEU A 115 -16.76 -8.45 -9.03
N ASP A 116 -15.86 -9.43 -9.02
CA ASP A 116 -15.98 -10.62 -9.85
C ASP A 116 -16.30 -11.85 -8.98
N PRO A 117 -17.56 -12.33 -9.01
CA PRO A 117 -17.99 -13.44 -8.15
C PRO A 117 -17.46 -14.80 -8.58
N GLN A 118 -16.81 -14.92 -9.73
CA GLN A 118 -16.39 -16.18 -10.30
C GLN A 118 -14.90 -16.49 -10.13
N VAL A 119 -14.11 -15.48 -9.81
CA VAL A 119 -12.64 -15.56 -9.83
C VAL A 119 -12.11 -15.74 -8.41
N SER A 120 -11.08 -16.60 -8.25
CA SER A 120 -10.34 -16.74 -7.00
C SER A 120 -9.20 -15.71 -6.91
N TRP A 121 -8.61 -15.58 -5.71
CA TRP A 121 -7.61 -14.57 -5.40
C TRP A 121 -6.52 -14.39 -6.48
N ILE A 122 -5.78 -15.46 -6.82
CA ILE A 122 -4.63 -15.36 -7.74
C ILE A 122 -5.05 -14.81 -9.11
N HIS A 123 -6.20 -15.27 -9.62
CA HIS A 123 -6.71 -14.86 -10.93
C HIS A 123 -7.40 -13.49 -10.91
N SER A 124 -7.68 -12.95 -9.71
CA SER A 124 -8.28 -11.63 -9.55
C SER A 124 -7.26 -10.48 -9.56
N LEU A 125 -5.96 -10.79 -9.57
CA LEU A 125 -4.90 -9.79 -9.51
C LEU A 125 -4.67 -9.14 -10.88
N HIS A 126 -5.05 -7.87 -11.03
CA HIS A 126 -4.85 -7.11 -12.26
C HIS A 126 -3.82 -6.00 -12.04
N LEU A 127 -2.69 -6.08 -12.71
CA LEU A 127 -1.69 -5.02 -12.73
C LEU A 127 -2.24 -3.80 -13.47
N ILE A 128 -2.53 -2.72 -12.72
CA ILE A 128 -3.04 -1.47 -13.31
C ILE A 128 -1.92 -0.55 -13.77
N GLY A 129 -0.82 -0.51 -13.02
CA GLY A 129 0.32 0.34 -13.34
C GLY A 129 1.51 0.03 -12.46
N GLY A 130 2.60 0.75 -12.68
CA GLY A 130 3.83 0.58 -11.93
C GLY A 130 5.03 1.20 -12.64
N ALA A 131 6.21 0.91 -12.10
CA ALA A 131 7.50 1.32 -12.67
C ALA A 131 8.59 0.36 -12.21
N GLY A 132 9.63 0.23 -13.02
CA GLY A 132 10.78 -0.62 -12.71
C GLY A 132 10.64 -2.06 -13.19
N ASP A 133 11.42 -2.95 -12.60
CA ASP A 133 11.52 -4.35 -13.03
C ASP A 133 11.76 -5.24 -11.79
N PRO A 134 10.90 -6.23 -11.52
CA PRO A 134 11.05 -7.14 -10.38
C PRO A 134 12.32 -7.98 -10.45
N THR A 135 12.81 -8.32 -11.65
CA THR A 135 14.06 -9.10 -11.82
C THR A 135 15.30 -8.31 -11.41
N MET A 136 15.23 -6.99 -11.52
CA MET A 136 16.27 -6.05 -11.09
C MET A 136 16.07 -5.60 -9.63
N LYS A 137 14.95 -5.99 -9.01
CA LYS A 137 14.53 -5.55 -7.65
C LYS A 137 14.48 -4.03 -7.54
N VAL A 138 13.92 -3.37 -8.53
CA VAL A 138 13.76 -1.91 -8.60
C VAL A 138 12.32 -1.58 -8.94
N GLY A 139 11.73 -0.66 -8.16
CA GLY A 139 10.39 -0.15 -8.45
C GLY A 139 9.26 -0.85 -7.73
N LEU A 140 8.08 -0.78 -8.33
CA LEU A 140 6.83 -1.28 -7.76
C LEU A 140 5.80 -1.62 -8.85
N GLY A 141 4.82 -2.44 -8.47
CA GLY A 141 3.60 -2.67 -9.24
C GLY A 141 2.36 -2.35 -8.40
N ILE A 142 1.33 -1.80 -9.02
CA ILE A 142 0.04 -1.54 -8.38
C ILE A 142 -1.02 -2.44 -9.01
N PHE A 143 -1.71 -3.20 -8.17
CA PHE A 143 -2.75 -4.13 -8.58
C PHE A 143 -4.11 -3.72 -8.02
N VAL A 144 -5.14 -4.04 -8.77
CA VAL A 144 -6.51 -4.18 -8.28
C VAL A 144 -6.79 -5.67 -8.13
N TYR A 145 -7.46 -6.06 -7.06
CA TYR A 145 -8.02 -7.39 -6.93
C TYR A 145 -9.54 -7.34 -6.70
N ALA A 146 -10.23 -8.31 -7.26
CA ALA A 146 -11.66 -8.48 -7.08
C ALA A 146 -11.99 -9.99 -7.14
N ALA A 147 -12.08 -10.64 -5.99
CA ALA A 147 -12.28 -12.08 -5.90
C ALA A 147 -13.63 -12.42 -5.27
N GLY A 148 -14.38 -13.32 -5.89
CA GLY A 148 -15.64 -13.87 -5.36
C GLY A 148 -15.51 -15.28 -4.84
N LYS A 149 -14.31 -15.88 -4.92
CA LYS A 149 -14.05 -17.23 -4.42
C LYS A 149 -12.79 -17.28 -3.60
N SER A 150 -12.83 -18.06 -2.53
CA SER A 150 -11.64 -18.43 -1.78
C SER A 150 -10.63 -19.17 -2.65
N MET A 151 -9.34 -19.08 -2.31
CA MET A 151 -8.36 -19.99 -2.88
C MET A 151 -8.71 -21.43 -2.46
N PRO A 152 -8.48 -22.43 -3.33
CA PRO A 152 -8.68 -23.82 -2.96
C PRO A 152 -7.87 -24.20 -1.70
N GLU A 153 -8.44 -25.03 -0.86
CA GLU A 153 -7.84 -25.38 0.45
C GLU A 153 -6.41 -25.93 0.36
N LYS A 154 -6.13 -26.72 -0.69
CA LYS A 154 -4.82 -27.33 -0.90
C LYS A 154 -3.93 -26.52 -1.82
N THR A 155 -4.01 -25.19 -1.72
CA THR A 155 -3.17 -24.29 -2.49
C THR A 155 -2.50 -23.26 -1.61
N ALA A 156 -1.33 -22.81 -2.04
CA ALA A 156 -0.66 -21.65 -1.46
C ALA A 156 -0.08 -20.81 -2.59
N PHE A 157 0.08 -19.53 -2.31
CA PHE A 157 0.70 -18.57 -3.23
C PHE A 157 1.78 -17.78 -2.48
N TYR A 158 2.81 -17.37 -3.20
CA TYR A 158 3.76 -16.35 -2.76
C TYR A 158 4.29 -15.53 -3.94
N SER A 159 4.66 -14.28 -3.67
CA SER A 159 5.48 -13.51 -4.61
C SER A 159 6.95 -13.64 -4.22
N ALA A 160 7.81 -13.99 -5.17
CA ALA A 160 9.26 -13.89 -5.04
C ALA A 160 9.77 -12.50 -5.46
N ASP A 161 8.95 -11.70 -6.14
CA ASP A 161 9.28 -10.43 -6.75
C ASP A 161 9.28 -9.28 -5.73
N GLY A 162 8.22 -9.18 -4.95
CA GLY A 162 8.00 -8.04 -4.06
C GLY A 162 7.18 -8.33 -2.82
N ASP A 163 7.23 -7.37 -1.88
CA ASP A 163 6.38 -7.36 -0.70
C ASP A 163 5.00 -6.84 -1.09
N PHE A 164 3.93 -7.56 -0.73
CA PHE A 164 2.56 -7.15 -0.99
C PHE A 164 2.02 -6.31 0.18
N LEU A 165 1.80 -5.02 -0.06
CA LEU A 165 0.98 -4.19 0.82
C LEU A 165 -0.45 -4.26 0.30
N ILE A 166 -1.34 -4.91 1.05
CA ILE A 166 -2.73 -5.19 0.69
C ILE A 166 -3.63 -4.21 1.41
N VAL A 167 -4.51 -3.52 0.66
CA VAL A 167 -5.47 -2.54 1.15
C VAL A 167 -6.88 -3.01 0.80
N PRO A 168 -7.58 -3.73 1.70
CA PRO A 168 -8.97 -4.11 1.47
C PRO A 168 -9.89 -2.89 1.38
N GLN A 169 -10.73 -2.86 0.34
CA GLN A 169 -11.76 -1.86 0.14
C GLN A 169 -13.15 -2.42 0.46
N HIS A 170 -13.39 -3.69 0.12
CA HIS A 170 -14.64 -4.40 0.35
C HIS A 170 -14.37 -5.85 0.74
N GLY A 171 -15.16 -6.37 1.67
CA GLY A 171 -15.04 -7.71 2.20
C GLY A 171 -13.80 -7.90 3.10
N THR A 172 -13.76 -9.00 3.81
CA THR A 172 -12.72 -9.34 4.78
C THR A 172 -11.88 -10.52 4.30
N LEU A 173 -10.56 -10.37 4.40
CA LEU A 173 -9.61 -11.41 4.04
C LEU A 173 -9.23 -12.22 5.28
N ASP A 174 -9.46 -13.53 5.27
CA ASP A 174 -8.91 -14.47 6.23
C ASP A 174 -7.66 -15.11 5.61
N ILE A 175 -6.50 -14.70 6.10
CA ILE A 175 -5.21 -15.00 5.49
C ILE A 175 -4.49 -16.04 6.36
N GLN A 176 -4.33 -17.25 5.84
CA GLN A 176 -3.40 -18.25 6.38
C GLN A 176 -2.03 -18.00 5.77
N THR A 177 -1.04 -17.67 6.59
CA THR A 177 0.38 -17.65 6.17
C THR A 177 1.12 -18.83 6.79
N GLU A 178 2.31 -19.15 6.29
CA GLU A 178 3.15 -20.18 6.93
C GLU A 178 3.65 -19.78 8.33
N LEU A 179 3.56 -18.50 8.71
CA LEU A 179 3.92 -17.99 10.03
C LEU A 179 2.72 -17.81 10.97
N GLY A 180 1.49 -18.04 10.49
CA GLY A 180 0.26 -17.91 11.27
C GLY A 180 -0.84 -17.17 10.50
N ARG A 181 -1.88 -16.77 11.21
CA ARG A 181 -3.12 -16.25 10.61
C ARG A 181 -3.33 -14.77 10.83
N LEU A 182 -3.93 -14.10 9.83
CA LEU A 182 -4.33 -12.70 9.88
C LEU A 182 -5.77 -12.55 9.39
N LEU A 183 -6.60 -11.81 10.12
CA LEU A 183 -7.89 -11.36 9.63
C LEU A 183 -7.76 -9.88 9.25
N VAL A 184 -7.98 -9.54 7.99
CA VAL A 184 -7.77 -8.18 7.47
C VAL A 184 -9.06 -7.63 6.89
N ARG A 185 -9.57 -6.56 7.48
CA ARG A 185 -10.84 -5.92 7.18
C ARG A 185 -10.64 -4.63 6.39
N PRO A 186 -11.66 -4.08 5.73
CA PRO A 186 -11.61 -2.70 5.26
C PRO A 186 -11.19 -1.72 6.38
N ASN A 187 -10.36 -0.75 6.06
CA ASN A 187 -9.65 0.15 6.98
C ASN A 187 -8.51 -0.50 7.81
N GLU A 188 -8.14 -1.73 7.51
CA GLU A 188 -6.87 -2.32 7.90
C GLU A 188 -5.99 -2.52 6.67
N ILE A 189 -4.68 -2.55 6.85
CA ILE A 189 -3.72 -2.97 5.83
C ILE A 189 -2.97 -4.20 6.32
N CYS A 190 -2.45 -4.96 5.36
CA CYS A 190 -1.58 -6.09 5.63
C CYS A 190 -0.37 -6.02 4.70
N VAL A 191 0.81 -6.30 5.24
CA VAL A 191 2.01 -6.54 4.43
C VAL A 191 2.39 -8.00 4.53
N ILE A 192 2.46 -8.66 3.38
CA ILE A 192 3.03 -10.01 3.25
C ILE A 192 4.37 -9.87 2.53
N PRO A 193 5.48 -9.99 3.25
CA PRO A 193 6.81 -9.92 2.66
C PRO A 193 7.05 -11.03 1.63
N ARG A 194 7.88 -10.76 0.62
CA ARG A 194 8.22 -11.70 -0.46
C ARG A 194 8.73 -13.03 0.07
N GLY A 195 8.34 -14.10 -0.59
CA GLY A 195 8.72 -15.47 -0.25
C GLY A 195 7.83 -16.13 0.82
N ILE A 196 7.04 -15.37 1.56
CA ILE A 196 6.11 -15.93 2.56
C ILE A 196 4.90 -16.53 1.84
N ARG A 197 4.66 -17.81 2.10
CA ARG A 197 3.54 -18.57 1.53
C ARG A 197 2.25 -18.22 2.23
N TYR A 198 1.17 -18.03 1.48
CA TYR A 198 -0.13 -17.72 2.04
C TYR A 198 -1.30 -18.27 1.22
N ARG A 199 -2.46 -18.37 1.84
CA ARG A 199 -3.75 -18.71 1.24
C ARG A 199 -4.78 -17.70 1.73
N ILE A 200 -5.64 -17.24 0.83
CA ILE A 200 -6.76 -16.34 1.12
C ILE A 200 -8.06 -17.15 1.16
N THR A 201 -8.77 -17.06 2.26
CA THR A 201 -10.15 -17.50 2.40
C THR A 201 -11.03 -16.26 2.53
N LEU A 202 -12.15 -16.24 1.81
CA LEU A 202 -13.11 -15.16 1.93
C LEU A 202 -13.92 -15.36 3.21
N HIS A 203 -13.92 -14.35 4.07
CA HIS A 203 -14.67 -14.42 5.32
C HIS A 203 -16.17 -14.38 5.02
N ASP A 204 -16.95 -15.30 5.58
CA ASP A 204 -18.39 -15.47 5.34
C ASP A 204 -18.75 -15.59 3.85
N ASP A 205 -17.85 -16.10 3.00
CA ASP A 205 -18.01 -16.21 1.55
C ASP A 205 -18.38 -14.88 0.85
N GLU A 206 -18.11 -13.75 1.50
CA GLU A 206 -18.31 -12.43 0.93
C GLU A 206 -17.23 -12.12 -0.10
N ALA A 207 -17.64 -11.68 -1.30
CA ALA A 207 -16.70 -11.23 -2.32
C ALA A 207 -15.82 -10.08 -1.79
N VAL A 208 -14.56 -10.06 -2.20
CA VAL A 208 -13.58 -9.09 -1.73
C VAL A 208 -13.03 -8.26 -2.89
N ARG A 209 -12.69 -7.01 -2.60
CA ARG A 209 -12.04 -6.10 -3.53
C ARG A 209 -11.09 -5.17 -2.79
N GLY A 210 -10.02 -4.78 -3.45
CA GLY A 210 -9.07 -3.81 -2.93
C GLY A 210 -7.89 -3.59 -3.86
N PHE A 211 -6.83 -3.07 -3.28
CA PHE A 211 -5.63 -2.70 -3.99
C PHE A 211 -4.40 -3.34 -3.36
N ILE A 212 -3.39 -3.57 -4.16
CA ILE A 212 -2.09 -4.05 -3.68
C ILE A 212 -1.01 -3.17 -4.29
N LEU A 213 -0.08 -2.73 -3.45
CA LEU A 213 1.21 -2.27 -3.91
C LEU A 213 2.21 -3.41 -3.70
N GLU A 214 2.83 -3.87 -4.77
CA GLU A 214 3.94 -4.80 -4.73
C GLU A 214 5.25 -4.03 -4.82
N LEU A 215 6.01 -4.04 -3.73
CA LEU A 215 7.28 -3.34 -3.62
C LEU A 215 8.43 -4.25 -4.04
N TYR A 216 9.13 -3.91 -5.13
CA TYR A 216 10.27 -4.71 -5.62
C TYR A 216 11.57 -4.36 -4.90
N GLU A 217 11.75 -3.12 -4.48
CA GLU A 217 12.96 -2.61 -3.84
C GLU A 217 12.81 -2.51 -2.32
N GLY A 218 13.73 -3.09 -1.57
CA GLY A 218 13.76 -2.96 -0.11
C GLY A 218 12.53 -3.54 0.60
N HIS A 219 12.17 -2.94 1.72
CA HIS A 219 11.03 -3.29 2.58
C HIS A 219 10.41 -2.02 3.15
N PHE A 220 9.13 -2.11 3.54
CA PHE A 220 8.45 -1.03 4.23
C PHE A 220 9.02 -0.82 5.64
N GLN A 221 9.10 0.43 6.04
CA GLN A 221 9.48 0.88 7.37
C GLN A 221 8.59 2.05 7.81
N LEU A 222 8.65 2.43 9.08
CA LEU A 222 8.02 3.65 9.55
C LEU A 222 8.82 4.87 9.08
N PRO A 223 8.14 5.98 8.70
CA PRO A 223 8.82 7.20 8.32
C PRO A 223 9.55 7.84 9.50
N GLU A 224 10.55 8.67 9.20
CA GLU A 224 11.22 9.50 10.20
C GLU A 224 10.22 10.49 10.83
N LEU A 225 10.24 10.60 12.14
CA LEU A 225 9.29 11.44 12.86
C LEU A 225 9.61 12.94 12.81
N GLY A 226 10.89 13.27 12.67
CA GLY A 226 11.33 14.67 12.65
C GLY A 226 10.76 15.47 13.83
N PRO A 227 10.19 16.66 13.58
CA PRO A 227 9.62 17.51 14.62
C PRO A 227 8.26 17.02 15.15
N ILE A 228 7.64 15.99 14.56
CA ILE A 228 6.32 15.47 14.96
C ILE A 228 6.39 14.79 16.34
N GLY A 229 7.50 14.13 16.63
CA GLY A 229 7.71 13.39 17.88
C GLY A 229 7.08 11.99 17.86
N SER A 230 7.34 11.23 18.91
CA SER A 230 7.07 9.79 18.97
C SER A 230 5.59 9.39 19.10
N ASN A 231 4.69 10.33 19.35
CA ASN A 231 3.25 10.06 19.51
C ASN A 231 2.42 10.42 18.26
N GLY A 232 3.07 10.94 17.23
CA GLY A 232 2.43 11.21 15.93
C GLY A 232 2.49 10.03 14.99
N LEU A 233 1.71 10.07 13.91
CA LEU A 233 1.68 9.08 12.84
C LEU A 233 1.33 7.66 13.32
N ALA A 234 1.86 6.63 12.65
CA ALA A 234 1.70 5.24 13.08
C ALA A 234 2.65 4.89 14.22
N ASN A 235 2.13 4.21 15.24
CA ASN A 235 2.93 3.77 16.38
C ASN A 235 3.35 2.32 16.22
N HIS A 236 4.61 2.01 16.53
CA HIS A 236 5.18 0.64 16.46
C HIS A 236 4.30 -0.41 17.14
N ARG A 237 3.75 -0.13 18.32
CA ARG A 237 2.96 -1.07 19.13
C ARG A 237 1.63 -1.46 18.50
N ASP A 238 1.10 -0.66 17.57
CA ASP A 238 -0.23 -0.85 16.99
C ASP A 238 -0.23 -1.79 15.79
N PHE A 239 0.95 -2.20 15.33
CA PHE A 239 1.12 -3.24 14.33
C PHE A 239 1.00 -4.62 14.97
N GLN A 240 0.29 -5.50 14.30
CA GLN A 240 -0.03 -6.84 14.76
C GLN A 240 0.64 -7.88 13.88
N VAL A 241 1.32 -8.83 14.53
CA VAL A 241 2.09 -9.92 13.91
C VAL A 241 1.45 -11.24 14.30
N PRO A 242 1.28 -12.22 13.40
CA PRO A 242 0.60 -13.48 13.74
C PRO A 242 1.38 -14.29 14.79
N VAL A 243 0.66 -15.10 15.54
CA VAL A 243 1.25 -16.17 16.32
C VAL A 243 1.36 -17.44 15.47
N ALA A 244 2.33 -18.29 15.74
CA ALA A 244 2.54 -19.54 15.02
C ALA A 244 1.26 -20.38 14.99
N HIS A 245 0.94 -20.85 13.80
CA HIS A 245 -0.16 -21.77 13.53
C HIS A 245 0.21 -22.63 12.34
N PHE A 246 0.01 -23.94 12.45
CA PHE A 246 0.39 -24.90 11.42
C PHE A 246 -0.74 -25.87 11.08
N GLU A 247 -0.60 -26.57 9.96
CA GLU A 247 -1.48 -27.64 9.49
C GLU A 247 -0.73 -28.97 9.57
N GLU A 248 -1.38 -29.99 10.11
CA GLU A 248 -0.84 -31.36 10.23
C GLU A 248 -1.17 -32.23 9.01
N ASP A 249 -1.10 -31.67 7.81
CA ASP A 249 -1.37 -32.40 6.56
C ASP A 249 -0.05 -32.75 5.88
N TYR A 250 0.56 -33.87 6.28
CA TYR A 250 1.82 -34.40 5.76
C TYR A 250 1.73 -35.85 5.27
N ASP A 251 0.52 -36.41 5.19
CA ASP A 251 0.28 -37.82 4.83
C ASP A 251 0.01 -38.01 3.32
N ASN A 252 0.93 -37.56 2.46
CA ASN A 252 0.86 -37.69 1.00
C ASN A 252 -0.37 -37.00 0.35
N THR A 253 -0.89 -35.98 0.96
CA THR A 253 -1.92 -35.15 0.34
C THR A 253 -1.27 -34.15 -0.63
N GLU A 254 -1.69 -34.17 -1.88
CA GLU A 254 -1.14 -33.24 -2.87
C GLU A 254 -1.62 -31.80 -2.64
N HIS A 255 -0.68 -30.89 -2.53
CA HIS A 255 -0.87 -29.44 -2.46
C HIS A 255 -0.22 -28.77 -3.67
N THR A 256 -0.85 -27.71 -4.18
CA THR A 256 -0.30 -26.89 -5.26
C THR A 256 0.26 -25.59 -4.70
N LEU A 257 1.52 -25.33 -5.01
CA LEU A 257 2.21 -24.10 -4.67
C LEU A 257 2.34 -23.23 -5.90
N TYR A 258 1.77 -22.03 -5.84
CA TYR A 258 1.90 -21.00 -6.87
C TYR A 258 2.99 -20.00 -6.50
N SER A 259 3.82 -19.65 -7.47
CA SER A 259 4.89 -18.67 -7.33
C SER A 259 4.78 -17.59 -8.39
N LYS A 260 4.68 -16.33 -7.97
CA LYS A 260 4.96 -15.20 -8.86
C LYS A 260 6.47 -14.97 -8.86
N PHE A 261 7.11 -15.14 -10.03
CA PHE A 261 8.56 -15.07 -10.16
C PHE A 261 8.95 -14.39 -11.47
N GLY A 262 9.69 -13.28 -11.38
CA GLY A 262 10.09 -12.48 -12.53
C GLY A 262 8.89 -12.01 -13.36
N GLY A 263 7.78 -11.64 -12.70
CA GLY A 263 6.54 -11.22 -13.35
C GLY A 263 5.75 -12.34 -14.04
N ASN A 264 6.05 -13.60 -13.80
CA ASN A 264 5.33 -14.74 -14.35
C ASN A 264 4.77 -15.63 -13.24
N LEU A 265 3.74 -16.40 -13.55
CA LEU A 265 3.15 -17.35 -12.62
C LEU A 265 3.64 -18.77 -12.93
N PHE A 266 4.12 -19.43 -11.88
CA PHE A 266 4.54 -20.82 -11.89
C PHE A 266 3.76 -21.63 -10.88
N SER A 267 3.69 -22.94 -11.08
CA SER A 267 3.15 -23.86 -10.10
C SER A 267 4.04 -25.09 -9.93
N ALA A 268 4.04 -25.62 -8.71
CA ALA A 268 4.64 -26.90 -8.36
C ALA A 268 3.71 -27.65 -7.44
N THR A 269 3.82 -28.97 -7.37
CA THR A 269 3.12 -29.78 -6.39
C THR A 269 4.05 -30.26 -5.29
N GLN A 270 3.52 -30.47 -4.12
CA GLN A 270 4.17 -31.11 -2.98
C GLN A 270 3.16 -32.00 -2.23
N ASN A 271 3.63 -32.99 -1.50
CA ASN A 271 2.79 -34.00 -0.84
C ASN A 271 2.48 -33.69 0.62
N HIS A 272 2.54 -32.44 1.01
CA HIS A 272 2.28 -31.96 2.37
C HIS A 272 1.79 -30.51 2.34
N SER A 273 1.17 -30.03 3.42
CA SER A 273 0.78 -28.62 3.53
C SER A 273 2.01 -27.71 3.55
N PRO A 274 2.01 -26.62 2.81
CA PRO A 274 3.04 -25.57 2.92
C PRO A 274 2.92 -24.73 4.19
N PHE A 275 1.87 -24.91 4.98
CA PHE A 275 1.60 -24.22 6.25
C PHE A 275 2.01 -25.09 7.46
N ASP A 276 3.20 -25.65 7.43
CA ASP A 276 3.72 -26.64 8.35
C ASP A 276 4.77 -26.09 9.34
N VAL A 277 4.87 -24.76 9.47
CA VAL A 277 5.78 -24.10 10.41
C VAL A 277 5.18 -24.11 11.82
N VAL A 278 5.77 -24.93 12.69
CA VAL A 278 5.30 -25.13 14.07
C VAL A 278 5.75 -24.03 15.01
N ALA A 279 6.93 -23.48 14.76
CA ALA A 279 7.49 -22.38 15.54
C ALA A 279 8.40 -21.50 14.66
N TRP A 280 8.52 -20.24 15.05
CA TRP A 280 9.43 -19.31 14.39
C TRP A 280 9.87 -18.18 15.31
N HIS A 281 11.02 -17.57 14.98
CA HIS A 281 11.47 -16.32 15.59
C HIS A 281 12.27 -15.49 14.61
N GLY A 282 12.16 -14.18 14.70
CA GLY A 282 12.90 -13.27 13.83
C GLY A 282 12.28 -11.89 13.65
N LEU A 283 12.69 -11.23 12.56
CA LEU A 283 12.31 -9.86 12.18
C LEU A 283 11.59 -9.82 10.83
N TYR A 284 11.52 -10.93 10.11
CA TYR A 284 10.91 -11.01 8.77
C TYR A 284 9.63 -11.83 8.85
N TYR A 285 8.49 -11.16 8.86
CA TYR A 285 7.18 -11.74 9.11
C TYR A 285 6.07 -10.89 8.48
N PRO A 286 4.88 -11.45 8.21
CA PRO A 286 3.73 -10.65 7.80
C PRO A 286 3.16 -9.87 8.98
N TYR A 287 2.55 -8.74 8.69
CA TYR A 287 1.93 -7.89 9.72
C TYR A 287 0.72 -7.16 9.18
N LYS A 288 -0.16 -6.70 10.07
CA LYS A 288 -1.28 -5.83 9.76
C LYS A 288 -1.30 -4.60 10.65
N TYR A 289 -2.01 -3.57 10.19
CA TYR A 289 -2.20 -2.32 10.91
C TYR A 289 -3.60 -1.78 10.68
N ASP A 290 -4.25 -1.33 11.75
CA ASP A 290 -5.55 -0.68 11.72
C ASP A 290 -5.36 0.83 11.47
N LEU A 291 -5.80 1.32 10.32
CA LEU A 291 -5.62 2.72 9.89
C LEU A 291 -6.30 3.73 10.81
N GLY A 292 -7.30 3.30 11.58
CA GLY A 292 -7.94 4.16 12.55
C GLY A 292 -7.09 4.48 13.78
N ARG A 293 -5.99 3.77 13.99
CA ARG A 293 -5.01 4.05 15.04
C ARG A 293 -3.98 5.09 14.64
N PHE A 294 -4.01 5.53 13.40
CA PHE A 294 -3.09 6.55 12.89
C PHE A 294 -3.37 7.91 13.56
N ASN A 295 -2.36 8.48 14.19
CA ASN A 295 -2.48 9.78 14.85
C ASN A 295 -2.13 10.90 13.89
N THR A 296 -3.14 11.45 13.22
CA THR A 296 -2.99 12.52 12.24
C THR A 296 -2.64 13.82 12.92
N ILE A 297 -1.58 14.48 12.45
CA ILE A 297 -1.20 15.83 12.87
C ILE A 297 -1.61 16.80 11.77
N GLY A 298 -2.65 17.57 12.01
CA GLY A 298 -3.10 18.62 11.11
C GLY A 298 -2.42 19.96 11.37
N SER A 299 -2.76 20.95 10.56
CA SER A 299 -2.39 22.34 10.79
C SER A 299 -3.04 22.85 12.07
N ILE A 300 -2.28 23.53 12.91
CA ILE A 300 -2.76 24.12 14.17
C ILE A 300 -2.80 25.66 14.18
N SER A 301 -2.15 26.31 13.22
CA SER A 301 -2.14 27.77 13.09
C SER A 301 -2.69 28.21 11.74
N TYR A 302 -1.89 28.19 10.71
CA TYR A 302 -2.23 28.54 9.35
C TYR A 302 -1.41 27.70 8.39
N ASP A 303 -1.73 27.77 7.10
CA ASP A 303 -1.22 26.92 6.01
C ASP A 303 -1.60 25.44 6.12
N HIS A 304 -1.67 24.82 4.98
CA HIS A 304 -1.89 23.39 4.88
C HIS A 304 -0.51 22.69 4.86
N PRO A 305 -0.26 21.76 5.79
CA PRO A 305 1.02 21.03 5.79
C PRO A 305 1.15 20.10 4.60
N ASP A 306 2.39 19.76 4.25
CA ASP A 306 2.70 18.78 3.21
C ASP A 306 2.15 17.38 3.54
N PRO A 307 1.83 16.55 2.53
CA PRO A 307 1.23 15.22 2.74
C PRO A 307 2.07 14.22 3.53
N SER A 308 3.36 14.49 3.74
CA SER A 308 4.25 13.64 4.55
C SER A 308 3.74 13.36 5.97
N ILE A 309 2.91 14.26 6.53
CA ILE A 309 2.27 14.06 7.84
C ILE A 309 1.21 12.95 7.84
N PHE A 310 0.84 12.43 6.69
CA PHE A 310 -0.13 11.36 6.52
C PHE A 310 0.51 10.01 6.17
N THR A 311 1.83 9.92 6.12
CA THR A 311 2.56 8.70 5.74
C THR A 311 2.49 7.66 6.86
N VAL A 312 1.94 6.50 6.55
CA VAL A 312 1.86 5.35 7.46
C VAL A 312 3.12 4.50 7.36
N LEU A 313 3.51 4.16 6.14
CA LEU A 313 4.69 3.34 5.82
C LEU A 313 5.45 3.96 4.66
N THR A 314 6.77 3.84 4.69
CA THR A 314 7.66 4.30 3.62
C THR A 314 8.61 3.17 3.20
N ALA A 315 8.98 3.15 1.92
CA ALA A 315 10.06 2.32 1.39
C ALA A 315 11.10 3.24 0.74
N PRO A 316 12.19 3.57 1.45
CA PRO A 316 13.20 4.48 0.93
C PRO A 316 13.87 3.94 -0.33
N SER A 317 14.09 4.81 -1.30
CA SER A 317 14.88 4.50 -2.48
C SER A 317 16.36 4.37 -2.14
N ARG A 318 17.01 3.35 -2.67
CA ARG A 318 18.47 3.18 -2.56
C ARG A 318 19.22 3.98 -3.62
N ALA A 319 18.56 4.35 -4.70
CA ALA A 319 19.15 5.09 -5.82
C ALA A 319 19.14 6.60 -5.63
N HIS A 320 18.30 7.11 -4.71
CA HIS A 320 18.11 8.54 -4.49
C HIS A 320 18.52 8.94 -3.07
N GLY A 321 18.58 10.24 -2.82
CA GLY A 321 18.96 10.77 -1.52
C GLY A 321 17.96 10.48 -0.40
N PRO A 322 18.36 10.65 0.87
CA PRO A 322 17.49 10.47 2.02
C PRO A 322 16.16 11.24 1.90
N GLY A 323 15.08 10.63 2.33
CA GLY A 323 13.74 11.21 2.25
C GLY A 323 13.03 11.00 0.90
N THR A 324 13.67 10.34 -0.07
CA THR A 324 13.04 9.95 -1.33
C THR A 324 12.57 8.50 -1.24
N ALA A 325 11.28 8.27 -1.49
CA ALA A 325 10.70 6.93 -1.39
C ALA A 325 10.44 6.31 -2.78
N VAL A 326 10.71 5.00 -2.90
CA VAL A 326 10.17 4.18 -3.99
C VAL A 326 8.66 4.06 -3.83
N ALA A 327 8.21 3.88 -2.59
CA ALA A 327 6.80 3.84 -2.27
C ALA A 327 6.54 4.40 -0.88
N ASP A 328 5.61 5.35 -0.80
CA ASP A 328 4.97 5.77 0.44
C ASP A 328 3.52 5.29 0.44
N PHE A 329 3.07 4.79 1.58
CA PHE A 329 1.66 4.53 1.83
C PHE A 329 1.12 5.63 2.72
N VAL A 330 0.23 6.43 2.16
CA VAL A 330 -0.33 7.64 2.76
C VAL A 330 -1.83 7.45 2.96
N ILE A 331 -2.39 7.97 4.05
CA ILE A 331 -3.85 7.94 4.28
C ILE A 331 -4.39 9.32 4.60
N PHE A 332 -5.66 9.54 4.29
CA PHE A 332 -6.39 10.78 4.63
C PHE A 332 -7.58 10.43 5.52
N PRO A 333 -7.30 10.23 6.83
CA PRO A 333 -8.34 9.83 7.78
C PRO A 333 -9.17 11.04 8.25
N PRO A 334 -10.28 10.80 9.00
CA PRO A 334 -10.99 11.85 9.70
C PRO A 334 -10.09 12.67 10.59
N ARG A 335 -10.16 14.01 10.46
CA ARG A 335 -9.30 14.93 11.19
C ARG A 335 -9.94 16.30 11.44
N TRP A 336 -9.41 17.05 12.39
CA TRP A 336 -9.79 18.42 12.64
C TRP A 336 -8.99 19.41 11.79
N LEU A 337 -9.68 20.30 11.10
CA LEU A 337 -9.10 21.45 10.40
C LEU A 337 -9.36 22.70 11.23
N VAL A 338 -8.30 23.36 11.65
CA VAL A 338 -8.33 24.53 12.54
C VAL A 338 -7.52 25.71 12.02
N ALA A 339 -6.87 25.57 10.86
CA ALA A 339 -6.03 26.61 10.27
C ALA A 339 -6.78 27.91 10.05
N GLU A 340 -6.23 29.00 10.60
CA GLU A 340 -6.76 30.37 10.52
C GLU A 340 -6.37 30.98 9.18
N ASN A 341 -7.26 31.81 8.61
CA ASN A 341 -7.03 32.58 7.38
C ASN A 341 -6.34 31.76 6.25
N THR A 342 -6.74 30.50 6.09
CA THR A 342 -6.06 29.55 5.20
C THR A 342 -7.05 28.91 4.24
N PHE A 343 -6.62 28.72 2.98
CA PHE A 343 -7.29 27.80 2.06
C PHE A 343 -7.06 26.38 2.55
N ARG A 344 -8.07 25.74 3.14
CA ARG A 344 -7.92 24.46 3.86
C ARG A 344 -7.79 23.20 3.03
N PRO A 345 -8.35 23.10 1.81
CA PRO A 345 -7.99 21.99 0.91
C PRO A 345 -6.50 22.03 0.56
N PRO A 346 -5.91 20.91 0.11
CA PRO A 346 -4.59 20.93 -0.48
C PRO A 346 -4.54 21.98 -1.63
N TRP A 347 -3.47 22.76 -1.69
CA TRP A 347 -3.29 23.75 -2.77
C TRP A 347 -3.03 23.04 -4.10
N TYR A 348 -3.21 23.74 -5.21
CA TYR A 348 -2.77 23.26 -6.51
C TYR A 348 -1.25 23.09 -6.51
N HIS A 349 -0.78 21.95 -6.99
CA HIS A 349 0.64 21.67 -6.97
C HIS A 349 1.10 20.79 -8.14
N ARG A 350 2.39 20.72 -8.29
CA ARG A 350 3.16 19.80 -9.12
C ARG A 350 4.34 19.36 -8.28
N ASN A 351 4.59 18.09 -8.20
CA ASN A 351 5.70 17.55 -7.41
C ASN A 351 6.49 16.49 -8.18
N THR A 352 7.61 16.04 -7.62
CA THR A 352 8.48 15.03 -8.22
C THR A 352 7.96 13.60 -8.01
N MET A 353 6.93 13.42 -7.21
CA MET A 353 6.33 12.12 -6.92
C MET A 353 5.16 11.86 -7.87
N SER A 354 4.91 10.58 -8.15
CA SER A 354 3.68 10.11 -8.77
C SER A 354 2.72 9.66 -7.67
N GLU A 355 1.45 10.00 -7.81
CA GLU A 355 0.41 9.78 -6.81
C GLU A 355 -0.69 8.88 -7.36
N PHE A 356 -0.76 7.63 -6.91
CA PHE A 356 -1.90 6.74 -7.17
C PHE A 356 -2.79 6.72 -5.95
N MET A 357 -4.00 7.25 -6.08
CA MET A 357 -4.94 7.43 -4.98
C MET A 357 -6.20 6.59 -5.17
N SER A 358 -6.77 6.08 -4.06
CA SER A 358 -8.08 5.45 -4.04
C SER A 358 -8.84 5.78 -2.76
N LEU A 359 -10.14 5.43 -2.74
CA LEU A 359 -11.03 5.66 -1.63
C LEU A 359 -11.56 4.32 -1.11
N ILE A 360 -11.28 4.01 0.16
CA ILE A 360 -11.79 2.82 0.81
C ILE A 360 -13.28 3.01 1.13
N SER A 361 -13.64 4.15 1.72
CA SER A 361 -15.03 4.44 2.13
C SER A 361 -15.31 5.94 2.15
N GLY A 362 -16.59 6.30 2.10
CA GLY A 362 -17.08 7.67 2.27
C GLY A 362 -16.84 8.57 1.07
N THR A 363 -16.45 9.81 1.32
CA THR A 363 -16.19 10.85 0.31
C THR A 363 -14.86 11.54 0.57
N TYR A 364 -14.18 11.95 -0.49
CA TYR A 364 -12.94 12.70 -0.37
C TYR A 364 -13.20 14.21 -0.38
N ASP A 365 -12.65 14.93 0.56
CA ASP A 365 -12.94 16.35 0.80
C ASP A 365 -12.37 17.32 -0.27
N ALA A 366 -11.40 16.88 -1.06
CA ALA A 366 -10.81 17.70 -2.12
C ALA A 366 -11.41 17.44 -3.52
N LYS A 367 -12.33 16.49 -3.67
CA LYS A 367 -12.89 16.11 -4.99
C LYS A 367 -14.36 15.73 -4.84
N GLY A 368 -15.22 16.28 -5.69
CA GLY A 368 -16.67 16.02 -5.66
C GLY A 368 -17.01 14.52 -5.86
N GLY A 369 -18.02 14.04 -5.13
CA GLY A 369 -18.50 12.65 -5.13
C GLY A 369 -19.73 12.39 -6.00
N GLY A 370 -20.00 13.19 -7.04
CA GLY A 370 -21.12 12.97 -7.97
C GLY A 370 -20.86 11.86 -8.98
N LYS A 371 -21.83 11.63 -9.89
CA LYS A 371 -21.67 10.72 -11.04
C LYS A 371 -20.43 11.17 -11.84
N GLY A 372 -19.47 10.27 -12.04
CA GLY A 372 -18.16 10.63 -12.61
C GLY A 372 -17.16 11.23 -11.61
N GLY A 373 -17.52 11.37 -10.31
CA GLY A 373 -16.63 11.85 -9.25
C GLY A 373 -15.69 10.77 -8.70
N PHE A 374 -14.95 11.11 -7.65
CA PHE A 374 -14.07 10.17 -6.95
C PHE A 374 -14.88 9.36 -5.93
N GLN A 375 -15.05 8.07 -6.17
CA GLN A 375 -15.90 7.17 -5.40
C GLN A 375 -15.10 6.02 -4.77
N PRO A 376 -15.62 5.37 -3.70
CA PRO A 376 -15.01 4.17 -3.14
C PRO A 376 -14.75 3.12 -4.22
N ALA A 377 -13.58 2.49 -4.17
CA ALA A 377 -13.06 1.55 -5.17
C ALA A 377 -12.70 2.14 -6.55
N GLY A 378 -12.93 3.43 -6.78
CA GLY A 378 -12.32 4.15 -7.90
C GLY A 378 -10.87 4.50 -7.59
N ALA A 379 -10.14 4.96 -8.60
CA ALA A 379 -8.76 5.37 -8.43
C ALA A 379 -8.44 6.65 -9.24
N SER A 380 -7.32 7.29 -8.92
CA SER A 380 -6.73 8.36 -9.74
C SER A 380 -5.21 8.23 -9.76
N LEU A 381 -4.60 8.64 -10.86
CA LEU A 381 -3.15 8.75 -11.00
C LEU A 381 -2.79 10.17 -11.44
N HIS A 382 -1.97 10.85 -10.65
CA HIS A 382 -1.32 12.10 -10.97
C HIS A 382 0.18 11.83 -11.05
N ASN A 383 0.69 11.73 -12.25
CA ASN A 383 2.08 11.37 -12.47
C ASN A 383 3.03 12.52 -12.14
N THR A 384 4.31 12.25 -12.02
CA THR A 384 5.39 13.23 -11.79
C THR A 384 5.15 14.51 -12.58
N MET A 385 5.19 15.67 -11.91
CA MET A 385 5.00 17.01 -12.48
C MET A 385 3.65 17.27 -13.16
N SER A 386 2.67 16.38 -13.05
CA SER A 386 1.31 16.65 -13.49
C SER A 386 0.61 17.60 -12.51
N GLY A 387 0.15 18.76 -13.00
CA GLY A 387 -0.56 19.74 -12.17
C GLY A 387 -1.92 19.21 -11.72
N HIS A 388 -2.21 19.30 -10.43
CA HIS A 388 -3.50 18.88 -9.87
C HIS A 388 -3.83 19.59 -8.56
N GLY A 389 -5.00 19.34 -7.99
CA GLY A 389 -5.50 19.97 -6.78
C GLY A 389 -7.01 19.85 -6.66
N PRO A 390 -7.67 20.71 -5.88
CA PRO A 390 -9.13 20.71 -5.75
C PRO A 390 -9.81 20.93 -7.09
N ASP A 391 -10.97 20.30 -7.28
CA ASP A 391 -11.84 20.66 -8.41
C ASP A 391 -12.44 22.05 -8.24
N MET A 392 -13.07 22.58 -9.30
CA MET A 392 -13.65 23.92 -9.30
C MET A 392 -14.68 24.12 -8.17
N GLN A 393 -15.53 23.12 -7.90
CA GLN A 393 -16.58 23.24 -6.88
C GLN A 393 -15.97 23.31 -5.47
N THR A 394 -14.97 22.48 -5.20
CA THR A 394 -14.22 22.49 -3.94
C THR A 394 -13.49 23.82 -3.76
N PHE A 395 -12.85 24.34 -4.81
CA PHE A 395 -12.16 25.63 -4.77
C PHE A 395 -13.12 26.76 -4.42
N GLU A 396 -14.25 26.91 -5.14
CA GLU A 396 -15.22 27.98 -4.90
C GLU A 396 -15.82 27.92 -3.50
N LYS A 397 -16.16 26.72 -3.05
CA LYS A 397 -16.68 26.49 -1.68
C LYS A 397 -15.64 26.85 -0.62
N ALA A 398 -14.43 26.34 -0.75
CA ALA A 398 -13.38 26.56 0.24
C ALA A 398 -12.91 28.01 0.31
N SER A 399 -12.97 28.74 -0.81
CA SER A 399 -12.60 30.17 -0.89
C SER A 399 -13.58 31.12 -0.18
N THR A 400 -14.80 30.65 0.10
CA THR A 400 -15.88 31.47 0.70
C THR A 400 -16.41 30.94 2.02
N THR A 401 -16.01 29.72 2.42
CA THR A 401 -16.47 29.09 3.67
C THR A 401 -15.91 29.83 4.89
N GLU A 402 -16.77 30.09 5.89
CA GLU A 402 -16.35 30.59 7.19
C GLU A 402 -15.39 29.60 7.88
N LEU A 403 -14.23 30.10 8.31
CA LEU A 403 -13.20 29.28 8.93
C LEU A 403 -13.47 29.09 10.44
N LYS A 404 -14.18 28.02 10.76
CA LYS A 404 -14.36 27.51 12.14
C LYS A 404 -13.59 26.20 12.28
N PRO A 405 -13.27 25.75 13.51
CA PRO A 405 -12.86 24.36 13.73
C PRO A 405 -13.88 23.41 13.11
N ALA A 406 -13.44 22.54 12.22
CA ALA A 406 -14.30 21.61 11.49
C ALA A 406 -13.65 20.23 11.41
N LYS A 407 -14.43 19.18 11.71
CA LYS A 407 -14.00 17.79 11.46
C LYS A 407 -14.34 17.43 10.02
N VAL A 408 -13.34 16.98 9.29
CA VAL A 408 -13.49 16.53 7.91
C VAL A 408 -13.25 15.03 7.82
N GLY A 409 -13.78 14.41 6.76
CA GLY A 409 -13.57 13.00 6.48
C GLY A 409 -14.32 12.04 7.41
N GLU A 410 -15.37 12.47 8.12
CA GLU A 410 -16.16 11.58 8.97
C GLU A 410 -16.72 10.41 8.14
N GLY A 411 -16.45 9.17 8.56
CA GLY A 411 -16.83 7.96 7.82
C GLY A 411 -16.07 7.71 6.52
N SER A 412 -15.05 8.52 6.25
CA SER A 412 -14.25 8.42 5.03
C SER A 412 -12.84 7.93 5.33
N MET A 413 -12.28 7.17 4.40
CA MET A 413 -10.87 6.80 4.38
C MET A 413 -10.38 6.75 2.95
N ALA A 414 -9.51 7.68 2.59
CA ALA A 414 -8.76 7.63 1.34
C ALA A 414 -7.31 7.20 1.62
N PHE A 415 -6.67 6.62 0.63
CA PHE A 415 -5.24 6.31 0.68
C PHE A 415 -4.56 6.69 -0.62
N MET A 416 -3.24 6.79 -0.56
CA MET A 416 -2.39 7.10 -1.69
C MET A 416 -1.13 6.25 -1.65
N PHE A 417 -0.75 5.74 -2.81
CA PHE A 417 0.58 5.21 -3.07
C PHE A 417 1.37 6.30 -3.78
N GLU A 418 2.40 6.78 -3.15
CA GLU A 418 3.30 7.79 -3.69
C GLU A 418 4.62 7.17 -4.11
N SER A 419 5.21 7.61 -5.22
CA SER A 419 6.49 7.08 -5.72
C SER A 419 7.32 8.16 -6.38
N CYS A 420 8.64 8.12 -6.16
CA CYS A 420 9.59 8.96 -6.90
C CYS A 420 9.74 8.56 -8.38
N LEU A 421 9.14 7.46 -8.78
CA LEU A 421 9.21 6.94 -10.15
C LEU A 421 8.04 7.45 -10.98
N MET A 422 8.26 7.71 -12.26
CA MET A 422 7.18 7.94 -13.22
C MET A 422 6.43 6.62 -13.41
N MET A 423 5.16 6.57 -13.00
CA MET A 423 4.35 5.38 -13.13
C MET A 423 3.75 5.26 -14.53
N GLY A 424 3.97 4.13 -15.16
CA GLY A 424 3.27 3.74 -16.36
C GLY A 424 1.99 2.99 -16.03
N VAL A 425 1.04 2.99 -16.96
CA VAL A 425 -0.24 2.28 -16.87
C VAL A 425 -0.25 1.16 -17.89
N THR A 426 -0.76 0.01 -17.49
CA THR A 426 -0.86 -1.16 -18.37
C THR A 426 -1.98 -0.99 -19.40
N ASN A 427 -1.96 -1.79 -20.47
CA ASN A 427 -3.07 -1.85 -21.41
C ASN A 427 -4.39 -2.27 -20.73
N TRP A 428 -4.32 -3.14 -19.71
CA TRP A 428 -5.49 -3.46 -18.90
C TRP A 428 -6.05 -2.23 -18.19
N GLY A 429 -5.19 -1.46 -17.52
CA GLY A 429 -5.58 -0.25 -16.80
C GLY A 429 -6.12 0.86 -17.68
N LEU A 430 -5.63 1.00 -18.92
CA LEU A 430 -6.09 2.04 -19.85
C LEU A 430 -7.36 1.65 -20.62
N HIS A 431 -7.48 0.39 -21.03
CA HIS A 431 -8.50 0.00 -22.02
C HIS A 431 -9.35 -1.19 -21.57
N THR A 432 -8.72 -2.30 -21.14
CA THR A 432 -9.44 -3.55 -20.90
C THR A 432 -10.39 -3.46 -19.71
N CYS A 433 -10.02 -2.76 -18.66
CA CYS A 433 -10.87 -2.58 -17.47
C CYS A 433 -12.11 -1.72 -17.74
N GLN A 434 -12.12 -0.90 -18.81
CA GLN A 434 -13.24 -0.02 -19.19
C GLN A 434 -13.70 0.94 -18.06
N LYS A 435 -12.75 1.39 -17.21
CA LYS A 435 -13.05 2.24 -16.05
C LYS A 435 -12.45 3.64 -16.14
N VAL A 436 -11.65 3.94 -17.15
CA VAL A 436 -11.04 5.26 -17.32
C VAL A 436 -12.13 6.31 -17.58
N GLN A 437 -12.13 7.40 -16.81
CA GLN A 437 -12.99 8.56 -17.01
C GLN A 437 -12.38 9.49 -18.06
N GLU A 438 -12.93 9.50 -19.27
CA GLU A 438 -12.38 10.24 -20.40
C GLU A 438 -12.39 11.76 -20.19
N ASN A 439 -13.38 12.29 -19.46
CA ASN A 439 -13.58 13.72 -19.25
C ASN A 439 -13.02 14.26 -17.93
N TYR A 440 -12.17 13.48 -17.24
CA TYR A 440 -11.72 13.83 -15.90
C TYR A 440 -11.15 15.26 -15.78
N ASN A 441 -10.25 15.67 -16.67
CA ASN A 441 -9.66 16.99 -16.66
C ASN A 441 -10.65 18.10 -17.03
N GLU A 442 -11.52 17.82 -18.00
CA GLU A 442 -12.52 18.77 -18.48
C GLU A 442 -13.55 19.10 -17.40
N GLU A 443 -13.95 18.12 -16.62
CA GLU A 443 -14.91 18.30 -15.54
C GLU A 443 -14.30 18.88 -14.26
N SER A 444 -13.04 18.54 -13.95
CA SER A 444 -12.41 18.95 -12.70
C SER A 444 -11.83 20.37 -12.72
N TRP A 445 -11.07 20.72 -13.73
CA TRP A 445 -10.27 21.96 -13.71
C TRP A 445 -10.53 22.93 -14.86
N ARG A 446 -11.02 22.47 -16.01
CA ARG A 446 -11.35 23.36 -17.12
C ARG A 446 -12.43 24.41 -16.78
N PRO A 447 -13.41 24.16 -15.88
CA PRO A 447 -14.39 25.14 -15.45
C PRO A 447 -13.85 26.23 -14.52
N LEU A 448 -12.58 26.16 -14.06
CA LEU A 448 -11.99 27.17 -13.19
C LEU A 448 -12.02 28.55 -13.87
N LYS A 449 -12.44 29.56 -13.14
CA LYS A 449 -12.60 30.94 -13.63
C LYS A 449 -11.35 31.75 -13.36
N VAL A 450 -11.12 32.74 -14.21
CA VAL A 450 -10.08 33.75 -13.98
C VAL A 450 -10.62 34.79 -12.98
N HIS A 451 -10.11 34.77 -11.77
CA HIS A 451 -10.45 35.76 -10.72
C HIS A 451 -9.48 36.94 -10.66
N PHE A 452 -8.40 36.90 -11.47
CA PHE A 452 -7.39 37.94 -11.50
C PHE A 452 -7.99 39.26 -11.99
N LYS A 453 -7.81 40.31 -11.19
CA LYS A 453 -8.13 41.68 -11.56
C LYS A 453 -6.86 42.53 -11.47
N ARG A 454 -6.42 43.07 -12.58
CA ARG A 454 -5.25 43.93 -12.56
C ARG A 454 -5.57 45.18 -11.72
N PRO A 455 -4.78 45.52 -10.69
CA PRO A 455 -4.94 46.77 -9.96
C PRO A 455 -4.87 47.92 -10.95
N LYS A 456 -5.80 48.89 -10.86
CA LYS A 456 -5.64 50.15 -11.58
C LYS A 456 -4.34 50.78 -11.11
N LYS A 457 -3.39 51.08 -12.02
CA LYS A 457 -2.18 51.82 -11.68
C LYS A 457 -2.62 53.20 -11.30
N GLU A 458 -2.70 53.54 -10.02
CA GLU A 458 -2.52 54.89 -9.57
C GLU A 458 -1.04 55.19 -9.76
N PHE A 459 -0.69 55.96 -10.76
CA PHE A 459 0.63 56.53 -10.90
C PHE A 459 0.78 57.58 -9.79
N VAL A 460 1.23 57.18 -8.63
CA VAL A 460 1.87 58.10 -7.69
C VAL A 460 3.25 58.37 -8.28
N VAL A 461 3.33 59.46 -9.03
CA VAL A 461 4.63 60.05 -9.40
C VAL A 461 5.17 60.65 -8.11
N SER A 462 5.90 59.89 -7.34
CA SER A 462 6.79 60.47 -6.33
C SER A 462 8.03 60.95 -7.03
N ASN A 463 8.04 62.25 -7.33
CA ASN A 463 9.27 62.95 -7.65
C ASN A 463 10.16 62.96 -6.39
N GLU A 464 10.96 61.94 -6.21
CA GLU A 464 12.19 61.98 -5.43
C GLU A 464 13.28 61.32 -6.27
N GLU A 465 13.83 62.10 -7.22
CA GLU A 465 15.19 61.91 -7.66
C GLU A 465 16.08 62.17 -6.42
N LYS A 466 16.42 61.13 -5.69
CA LYS A 466 17.52 61.21 -4.74
C LYS A 466 18.82 61.23 -5.52
N ASP A 467 19.40 62.42 -5.53
CA ASP A 467 20.71 62.78 -5.95
C ASP A 467 21.78 61.75 -5.44
N MET A 468 22.27 60.95 -6.37
CA MET A 468 23.35 59.98 -6.15
C MET A 468 24.74 60.63 -6.35
N SER A 469 24.91 61.92 -5.98
CA SER A 469 26.16 62.63 -6.13
C SER A 469 27.00 62.80 -4.84
N SER A 470 26.74 62.07 -3.75
CA SER A 470 27.50 62.29 -2.52
C SER A 470 28.02 61.01 -1.87
N ILE A 471 28.62 60.09 -2.65
CA ILE A 471 29.50 59.03 -2.12
C ILE A 471 30.78 58.96 -3.02
N GLN A 472 31.49 60.03 -3.10
CA GLN A 472 32.94 60.10 -3.37
C GLN A 472 33.46 61.12 -2.38
N ASP A 473 34.16 60.62 -1.36
CA ASP A 473 35.09 61.24 -0.44
C ASP A 473 34.83 60.81 1.02
N ALA A 474 35.30 59.64 1.37
CA ALA A 474 35.89 59.41 2.70
C ALA A 474 36.79 58.17 2.62
N LYS A 475 38.06 58.39 2.76
CA LYS A 475 39.19 57.48 2.84
C LYS A 475 39.01 56.28 3.70
#